data_1fa4c00c283ba11a06e5e7ea7bae9c7f
#
_entry.id   1fa4c00c283ba11a06e5e7ea7bae9c7f
#
_cell.length_a   1.000
_cell.length_b   1.000
_cell.length_c   1.000
_cell.angle_alpha   90.00
_cell.angle_beta   90.00
_cell.angle_gamma   90.00
#
_symmetry.space_group_name_H-M   'P 1'
#
loop_
_entity.id
_entity.type
_entity.pdbx_description
1 polymer ?
#
loop_
_entity_poly.entity_id
_entity_poly.type
_entity_poly.pdbx_seq_one_letter_code
_entity_poly.pdbx_strand_id
1 'polypeptide(L)'
;MVASTVKISLVGRIDSNNAEETEKQIQAQLAGKENVPVELDAQGLEYISSAGLRVLLRLKKEHPALSVTGVNSTVYEILEMTGFTEMMTVEKAYRTVSIQVCEEIGRGVNGTIYCIDQDNVVKVYNNADAIDDIRHEREMAKLALILGIPTAISYDVVKVGNSYGAVFELLNARSFTKILTDEPQKLDWCVQEFVKLLKKNPRHSRSRR
;
A
#
# COMPACT_ATOMS: atom_id res chain seq x y z
N MET A 1 -25.32 -21.76 4.71
CA MET A 1 -24.15 -22.35 5.40
C MET A 1 -22.93 -21.65 4.80
N VAL A 2 -22.17 -20.91 5.60
CA VAL A 2 -20.90 -20.32 5.16
C VAL A 2 -19.91 -21.48 5.04
N ALA A 3 -19.39 -21.74 3.83
CA ALA A 3 -18.38 -22.75 3.61
C ALA A 3 -17.15 -22.40 4.48
N SER A 4 -16.70 -23.31 5.34
CA SER A 4 -15.53 -23.06 6.18
C SER A 4 -14.28 -22.98 5.31
N THR A 5 -13.63 -21.82 5.29
CA THR A 5 -12.35 -21.62 4.59
C THR A 5 -11.24 -22.43 5.29
N VAL A 6 -10.45 -23.15 4.51
CA VAL A 6 -9.25 -23.82 5.01
C VAL A 6 -8.11 -22.81 5.01
N LYS A 7 -7.58 -22.51 6.20
CA LYS A 7 -6.44 -21.61 6.35
C LYS A 7 -5.15 -22.40 6.60
N ILE A 8 -4.11 -22.12 5.79
CA ILE A 8 -2.80 -22.79 5.88
C ILE A 8 -1.73 -21.73 5.95
N SER A 9 -0.86 -21.78 6.97
CA SER A 9 0.21 -20.81 7.16
C SER A 9 1.46 -21.19 6.36
N LEU A 10 2.01 -20.21 5.66
CA LEU A 10 3.31 -20.29 4.99
C LEU A 10 4.35 -19.54 5.82
N VAL A 11 5.49 -20.19 6.10
CA VAL A 11 6.52 -19.63 7.00
C VAL A 11 7.91 -19.76 6.36
N GLY A 12 8.75 -18.75 6.57
CA GLY A 12 10.14 -18.73 6.13
C GLY A 12 10.27 -18.55 4.62
N ARG A 13 11.04 -19.40 3.99
CA ARG A 13 11.37 -19.32 2.56
C ARG A 13 10.82 -20.51 1.81
N ILE A 14 10.29 -20.28 0.60
CA ILE A 14 9.91 -21.37 -0.31
C ILE A 14 10.81 -21.26 -1.55
N ASP A 15 11.78 -22.15 -1.64
CA ASP A 15 12.75 -22.16 -2.74
C ASP A 15 12.89 -23.59 -3.34
N SER A 16 13.86 -23.77 -4.24
CA SER A 16 14.08 -25.05 -4.93
C SER A 16 14.40 -26.23 -3.99
N ASN A 17 14.85 -25.97 -2.77
CA ASN A 17 15.24 -27.01 -1.84
C ASN A 17 14.05 -27.59 -1.04
N ASN A 18 13.00 -26.78 -0.86
CA ASN A 18 11.87 -27.16 -0.01
C ASN A 18 10.48 -27.04 -0.68
N ALA A 19 10.40 -26.53 -1.90
CA ALA A 19 9.11 -26.30 -2.57
C ALA A 19 8.28 -27.59 -2.70
N GLU A 20 8.89 -28.73 -3.03
CA GLU A 20 8.19 -30.01 -3.17
C GLU A 20 7.65 -30.50 -1.82
N GLU A 21 8.43 -30.36 -0.76
CA GLU A 21 8.00 -30.74 0.60
C GLU A 21 6.87 -29.82 1.09
N THR A 22 7.00 -28.51 0.85
CA THR A 22 5.95 -27.54 1.18
C THR A 22 4.64 -27.87 0.46
N GLU A 23 4.71 -28.25 -0.82
CA GLU A 23 3.52 -28.65 -1.58
C GLU A 23 2.86 -29.89 -0.98
N LYS A 24 3.64 -30.93 -0.64
CA LYS A 24 3.14 -32.14 0.00
C LYS A 24 2.43 -31.84 1.33
N GLN A 25 3.03 -30.96 2.13
CA GLN A 25 2.44 -30.55 3.42
C GLN A 25 1.12 -29.80 3.24
N ILE A 26 1.03 -28.91 2.24
CA ILE A 26 -0.21 -28.20 1.92
C ILE A 26 -1.28 -29.19 1.44
N GLN A 27 -0.93 -30.05 0.50
CA GLN A 27 -1.85 -31.06 -0.06
C GLN A 27 -2.36 -32.03 1.02
N ALA A 28 -1.50 -32.44 1.96
CA ALA A 28 -1.91 -33.27 3.08
C ALA A 28 -2.96 -32.59 3.98
N GLN A 29 -2.88 -31.26 4.15
CA GLN A 29 -3.88 -30.49 4.90
C GLN A 29 -5.19 -30.28 4.10
N LEU A 30 -5.13 -30.35 2.79
CA LEU A 30 -6.29 -30.20 1.88
C LEU A 30 -6.96 -31.54 1.55
N ALA A 31 -6.34 -32.66 1.90
CA ALA A 31 -6.89 -33.98 1.63
C ALA A 31 -8.33 -34.14 2.18
N GLY A 32 -9.25 -34.54 1.31
CA GLY A 32 -10.68 -34.71 1.66
C GLY A 32 -11.46 -33.39 1.80
N LYS A 33 -10.89 -32.27 1.37
CA LYS A 33 -11.53 -30.93 1.42
C LYS A 33 -11.72 -30.36 0.00
N GLU A 34 -12.33 -31.13 -0.88
CA GLU A 34 -12.62 -30.70 -2.24
C GLU A 34 -13.68 -29.59 -2.25
N ASN A 35 -13.52 -28.60 -3.15
CA ASN A 35 -14.43 -27.46 -3.32
C ASN A 35 -14.58 -26.53 -2.09
N VAL A 36 -13.63 -26.53 -1.16
CA VAL A 36 -13.60 -25.59 -0.04
C VAL A 36 -12.68 -24.42 -0.40
N PRO A 37 -13.05 -23.18 -0.08
CA PRO A 37 -12.12 -22.04 -0.23
C PRO A 37 -10.84 -22.25 0.57
N VAL A 38 -9.69 -21.96 -0.03
CA VAL A 38 -8.37 -22.12 0.58
C VAL A 38 -7.73 -20.74 0.73
N GLU A 39 -7.29 -20.44 1.94
CA GLU A 39 -6.52 -19.24 2.26
C GLU A 39 -5.11 -19.64 2.70
N LEU A 40 -4.10 -19.18 1.95
CA LEU A 40 -2.71 -19.30 2.34
C LEU A 40 -2.32 -18.03 3.10
N ASP A 41 -2.10 -18.16 4.41
CA ASP A 41 -1.62 -17.08 5.26
C ASP A 41 -0.09 -16.97 5.11
N ALA A 42 0.34 -15.92 4.42
CA ALA A 42 1.74 -15.66 4.12
C ALA A 42 2.39 -14.63 5.06
N GLN A 43 1.83 -14.36 6.24
CA GLN A 43 2.43 -13.44 7.21
C GLN A 43 3.85 -13.83 7.62
N GLY A 44 4.11 -15.14 7.70
CA GLY A 44 5.43 -15.68 8.00
C GLY A 44 6.31 -15.94 6.77
N LEU A 45 5.81 -15.73 5.56
CA LEU A 45 6.57 -15.99 4.33
C LEU A 45 7.54 -14.84 4.04
N GLU A 46 8.84 -15.13 4.08
CA GLU A 46 9.91 -14.15 3.87
C GLU A 46 10.32 -14.03 2.40
N TYR A 47 10.26 -15.13 1.65
CA TYR A 47 10.72 -15.21 0.27
C TYR A 47 10.04 -16.35 -0.49
N ILE A 48 9.82 -16.13 -1.79
CA ILE A 48 9.33 -17.15 -2.70
C ILE A 48 10.16 -17.15 -3.99
N SER A 49 10.63 -18.33 -4.41
CA SER A 49 11.36 -18.51 -5.66
C SER A 49 10.42 -18.96 -6.79
N SER A 50 10.97 -19.09 -8.00
CA SER A 50 10.24 -19.66 -9.14
C SER A 50 9.71 -21.08 -8.88
N ALA A 51 10.37 -21.88 -8.04
CA ALA A 51 9.88 -23.19 -7.64
C ALA A 51 8.64 -23.06 -6.75
N GLY A 52 8.66 -22.15 -5.77
CA GLY A 52 7.50 -21.83 -4.93
C GLY A 52 6.32 -21.26 -5.74
N LEU A 53 6.59 -20.40 -6.71
CA LEU A 53 5.55 -19.88 -7.62
C LEU A 53 4.86 -21.01 -8.40
N ARG A 54 5.62 -22.02 -8.85
CA ARG A 54 5.02 -23.20 -9.50
C ARG A 54 4.12 -24.01 -8.56
N VAL A 55 4.47 -24.09 -7.27
CA VAL A 55 3.59 -24.70 -6.26
C VAL A 55 2.28 -23.92 -6.17
N LEU A 56 2.32 -22.59 -6.00
CA LEU A 56 1.13 -21.75 -5.98
C LEU A 56 0.26 -21.92 -7.23
N LEU A 57 0.90 -22.02 -8.41
CA LEU A 57 0.18 -22.20 -9.67
C LEU A 57 -0.54 -23.55 -9.75
N ARG A 58 0.07 -24.64 -9.27
CA ARG A 58 -0.58 -25.95 -9.21
C ARG A 58 -1.74 -25.94 -8.22
N LEU A 59 -1.52 -25.42 -7.02
CA LEU A 59 -2.57 -25.28 -6.00
C LEU A 59 -3.75 -24.43 -6.51
N LYS A 60 -3.49 -23.34 -7.25
CA LYS A 60 -4.55 -22.52 -7.85
C LYS A 60 -5.37 -23.26 -8.90
N LYS A 61 -4.74 -24.14 -9.68
CA LYS A 61 -5.45 -25.00 -10.65
C LYS A 61 -6.35 -26.04 -9.98
N GLU A 62 -5.89 -26.61 -8.87
CA GLU A 62 -6.63 -27.61 -8.09
C GLU A 62 -7.71 -26.95 -7.22
N HIS A 63 -7.46 -25.74 -6.72
CA HIS A 63 -8.35 -24.97 -5.85
C HIS A 63 -8.63 -23.59 -6.46
N PRO A 64 -9.63 -23.45 -7.36
CA PRO A 64 -9.95 -22.18 -8.04
C PRO A 64 -10.25 -21.01 -7.08
N ALA A 65 -10.75 -21.29 -5.87
CA ALA A 65 -11.00 -20.30 -4.82
C ALA A 65 -9.79 -20.06 -3.88
N LEU A 66 -8.56 -20.38 -4.34
CA LEU A 66 -7.34 -20.10 -3.60
C LEU A 66 -7.07 -18.59 -3.50
N SER A 67 -6.76 -18.13 -2.30
CA SER A 67 -6.28 -16.79 -1.99
C SER A 67 -4.98 -16.83 -1.18
N VAL A 68 -4.18 -15.78 -1.25
CA VAL A 68 -2.95 -15.61 -0.46
C VAL A 68 -3.08 -14.31 0.33
N THR A 69 -3.02 -14.37 1.65
CA THR A 69 -3.22 -13.21 2.53
C THR A 69 -1.98 -12.90 3.36
N GLY A 70 -1.87 -11.69 3.85
CA GLY A 70 -0.78 -11.30 4.76
C GLY A 70 0.60 -11.23 4.10
N VAL A 71 0.68 -11.00 2.80
CA VAL A 71 1.92 -11.03 2.02
C VAL A 71 2.77 -9.80 2.30
N ASN A 72 4.04 -9.96 2.69
CA ASN A 72 4.97 -8.85 2.83
C ASN A 72 5.27 -8.16 1.49
N SER A 73 5.84 -6.96 1.53
CA SER A 73 6.08 -6.14 0.34
C SER A 73 6.95 -6.83 -0.70
N THR A 74 8.01 -7.52 -0.28
CA THR A 74 8.96 -8.19 -1.20
C THR A 74 8.29 -9.35 -1.93
N VAL A 75 7.58 -10.21 -1.22
CA VAL A 75 6.85 -11.34 -1.82
C VAL A 75 5.68 -10.83 -2.67
N TYR A 76 5.00 -9.76 -2.24
CA TYR A 76 3.92 -9.16 -3.02
C TYR A 76 4.43 -8.64 -4.38
N GLU A 77 5.55 -7.93 -4.40
CA GLU A 77 6.18 -7.45 -5.65
C GLU A 77 6.53 -8.60 -6.59
N ILE A 78 7.05 -9.71 -6.07
CA ILE A 78 7.32 -10.92 -6.87
C ILE A 78 6.02 -11.47 -7.49
N LEU A 79 4.95 -11.58 -6.69
CA LEU A 79 3.65 -12.09 -7.14
C LEU A 79 3.01 -11.16 -8.19
N GLU A 80 3.14 -9.85 -8.00
CA GLU A 80 2.64 -8.83 -8.94
C GLU A 80 3.42 -8.86 -10.26
N MET A 81 4.75 -8.83 -10.22
CA MET A 81 5.61 -8.88 -11.41
C MET A 81 5.44 -10.17 -12.21
N THR A 82 5.03 -11.26 -11.58
CA THR A 82 4.83 -12.57 -12.22
C THR A 82 3.37 -12.84 -12.59
N GLY A 83 2.47 -11.85 -12.40
CA GLY A 83 1.07 -11.93 -12.81
C GLY A 83 0.16 -12.74 -11.87
N PHE A 84 0.64 -13.14 -10.70
CA PHE A 84 -0.18 -13.92 -9.75
C PHE A 84 -1.32 -13.10 -9.15
N THR A 85 -1.16 -11.78 -9.00
CA THR A 85 -2.22 -10.87 -8.52
C THR A 85 -3.40 -10.75 -9.49
N GLU A 86 -3.20 -11.06 -10.76
CA GLU A 86 -4.26 -11.13 -11.78
C GLU A 86 -4.97 -12.49 -11.79
N MET A 87 -4.26 -13.54 -11.34
CA MET A 87 -4.75 -14.92 -11.37
C MET A 87 -5.50 -15.34 -10.10
N MET A 88 -5.19 -14.72 -8.96
CA MET A 88 -5.77 -15.03 -7.67
C MET A 88 -5.82 -13.81 -6.75
N THR A 89 -6.65 -13.84 -5.73
CA THR A 89 -6.67 -12.81 -4.69
C THR A 89 -5.37 -12.88 -3.89
N VAL A 90 -4.60 -11.80 -3.90
CA VAL A 90 -3.39 -11.63 -3.10
C VAL A 90 -3.54 -10.38 -2.24
N GLU A 91 -3.53 -10.55 -0.92
CA GLU A 91 -3.67 -9.46 0.03
C GLU A 91 -2.32 -9.15 0.70
N LYS A 92 -1.88 -7.90 0.56
CA LYS A 92 -0.65 -7.41 1.17
C LYS A 92 -0.81 -7.24 2.67
N ALA A 93 0.21 -7.61 3.44
CA ALA A 93 0.30 -7.23 4.85
C ALA A 93 0.62 -5.75 4.97
N TYR A 94 -0.17 -5.05 5.77
CA TYR A 94 0.06 -3.65 6.10
C TYR A 94 0.40 -3.53 7.59
N ARG A 95 1.44 -2.76 7.91
CA ARG A 95 1.76 -2.39 9.29
C ARG A 95 0.58 -1.62 9.90
N THR A 96 0.20 -1.98 11.11
CA THR A 96 -0.85 -1.26 11.83
C THR A 96 -0.26 -0.08 12.59
N VAL A 97 -0.88 1.08 12.48
CA VAL A 97 -0.56 2.30 13.23
C VAL A 97 -1.76 2.70 14.07
N SER A 98 -1.52 2.99 15.35
CA SER A 98 -2.54 3.55 16.24
C SER A 98 -2.45 5.08 16.23
N ILE A 99 -3.60 5.74 16.10
CA ILE A 99 -3.70 7.22 16.12
C ILE A 99 -4.40 7.74 17.37
N GLN A 100 -4.68 6.89 18.36
CA GLN A 100 -5.50 7.27 19.53
C GLN A 100 -4.92 8.43 20.36
N VAL A 101 -3.59 8.56 20.36
CA VAL A 101 -2.88 9.63 21.10
C VAL A 101 -2.18 10.61 20.15
N CYS A 102 -2.45 10.53 18.85
CA CYS A 102 -1.82 11.38 17.85
C CYS A 102 -2.59 12.70 17.70
N GLU A 103 -1.84 13.78 17.54
CA GLU A 103 -2.41 15.10 17.25
C GLU A 103 -2.93 15.13 15.78
N GLU A 104 -4.17 15.60 15.61
CA GLU A 104 -4.70 15.94 14.29
C GLU A 104 -4.11 17.29 13.86
N ILE A 105 -3.34 17.29 12.79
CA ILE A 105 -2.70 18.49 12.25
C ILE A 105 -3.33 19.03 10.96
N GLY A 106 -4.27 18.28 10.40
CA GLY A 106 -4.98 18.72 9.20
C GLY A 106 -6.11 17.78 8.82
N ARG A 107 -7.15 18.37 8.20
CA ARG A 107 -8.31 17.63 7.70
C ARG A 107 -8.68 18.14 6.32
N GLY A 108 -8.90 17.20 5.40
CA GLY A 108 -9.34 17.47 4.04
C GLY A 108 -10.55 16.62 3.66
N VAL A 109 -11.00 16.79 2.41
CA VAL A 109 -12.16 16.05 1.86
C VAL A 109 -11.90 14.54 1.86
N ASN A 110 -10.68 14.10 1.55
CA ASN A 110 -10.34 12.69 1.34
C ASN A 110 -9.76 12.01 2.59
N GLY A 111 -9.46 12.76 3.66
CA GLY A 111 -8.87 12.17 4.87
C GLY A 111 -8.40 13.18 5.89
N THR A 112 -7.89 12.65 7.00
CA THR A 112 -7.36 13.40 8.13
C THR A 112 -5.89 13.05 8.33
N ILE A 113 -5.08 14.05 8.67
CA ILE A 113 -3.63 13.93 8.88
C ILE A 113 -3.34 13.98 10.37
N TYR A 114 -2.64 12.96 10.86
CA TYR A 114 -2.19 12.84 12.25
C TYR A 114 -0.67 12.84 12.32
N CYS A 115 -0.12 13.55 13.30
CA CYS A 115 1.31 13.49 13.61
C CYS A 115 1.61 12.21 14.40
N ILE A 116 2.42 11.31 13.85
CA ILE A 116 2.74 10.02 14.50
C ILE A 116 4.07 10.04 15.24
N ASP A 117 4.99 10.90 14.82
CA ASP A 117 6.26 11.19 15.51
C ASP A 117 6.82 12.55 15.06
N GLN A 118 8.07 12.84 15.41
CA GLN A 118 8.71 14.13 15.11
C GLN A 118 8.95 14.40 13.62
N ASP A 119 9.04 13.34 12.82
CA ASP A 119 9.41 13.40 11.40
C ASP A 119 8.31 12.89 10.46
N ASN A 120 7.27 12.25 11.01
CA ASN A 120 6.29 11.54 10.22
C ASN A 120 4.84 11.90 10.57
N VAL A 121 4.03 11.92 9.53
CA VAL A 121 2.57 12.03 9.62
C VAL A 121 1.91 10.85 8.92
N VAL A 122 0.70 10.51 9.34
CA VAL A 122 -0.16 9.57 8.62
C VAL A 122 -1.42 10.28 8.14
N LYS A 123 -1.67 10.21 6.84
CA LYS A 123 -2.95 10.61 6.26
C LYS A 123 -3.86 9.40 6.26
N VAL A 124 -4.90 9.43 7.08
CA VAL A 124 -5.92 8.38 7.17
C VAL A 124 -7.06 8.75 6.23
N TYR A 125 -7.42 7.85 5.33
CA TYR A 125 -8.42 8.09 4.31
C TYR A 125 -9.82 7.79 4.85
N ASN A 126 -10.81 8.57 4.42
CA ASN A 126 -12.21 8.44 4.84
C ASN A 126 -12.88 7.18 4.24
N ASN A 127 -12.38 6.70 3.11
CA ASN A 127 -12.87 5.50 2.44
C ASN A 127 -12.13 4.27 2.98
N ALA A 128 -12.85 3.25 3.42
CA ALA A 128 -12.26 2.00 3.90
C ALA A 128 -11.51 1.24 2.79
N ASP A 129 -11.93 1.42 1.52
CA ASP A 129 -11.33 0.76 0.35
C ASP A 129 -10.35 1.69 -0.41
N ALA A 130 -9.70 2.61 0.29
CA ALA A 130 -8.85 3.65 -0.29
C ALA A 130 -7.49 3.17 -0.84
N ILE A 131 -7.21 1.87 -0.89
CA ILE A 131 -5.89 1.35 -1.30
C ILE A 131 -5.47 1.84 -2.69
N ASP A 132 -6.37 1.83 -3.66
CA ASP A 132 -6.05 2.25 -5.02
C ASP A 132 -5.88 3.77 -5.10
N ASP A 133 -6.67 4.54 -4.35
CA ASP A 133 -6.50 5.99 -4.22
C ASP A 133 -5.14 6.33 -3.59
N ILE A 134 -4.74 5.59 -2.55
CA ILE A 134 -3.45 5.74 -1.88
C ILE A 134 -2.31 5.42 -2.84
N ARG A 135 -2.39 4.33 -3.58
CA ARG A 135 -1.38 3.95 -4.57
C ARG A 135 -1.22 5.03 -5.64
N HIS A 136 -2.34 5.51 -6.18
CA HIS A 136 -2.34 6.57 -7.18
C HIS A 136 -1.72 7.87 -6.63
N GLU A 137 -2.09 8.30 -5.43
CA GLU A 137 -1.53 9.50 -4.79
C GLU A 137 -0.01 9.36 -4.57
N ARG A 138 0.46 8.19 -4.15
CA ARG A 138 1.89 7.90 -3.98
C ARG A 138 2.66 7.93 -5.30
N GLU A 139 2.11 7.37 -6.36
CA GLU A 139 2.72 7.43 -7.69
C GLU A 139 2.82 8.87 -8.21
N MET A 140 1.77 9.66 -8.00
CA MET A 140 1.77 11.08 -8.37
C MET A 140 2.79 11.89 -7.56
N ALA A 141 2.91 11.65 -6.25
CA ALA A 141 3.92 12.27 -5.40
C ALA A 141 5.34 11.90 -5.85
N LYS A 142 5.58 10.61 -6.16
CA LYS A 142 6.86 10.13 -6.68
C LYS A 142 7.22 10.81 -8.03
N LEU A 143 6.25 10.91 -8.93
CA LEU A 143 6.44 11.58 -10.21
C LEU A 143 6.74 13.07 -10.02
N ALA A 144 6.02 13.76 -9.13
CA ALA A 144 6.26 15.16 -8.79
C ALA A 144 7.68 15.36 -8.26
N LEU A 145 8.15 14.48 -7.36
CA LEU A 145 9.51 14.52 -6.81
C LEU A 145 10.58 14.36 -7.91
N ILE A 146 10.40 13.38 -8.81
CA ILE A 146 11.32 13.14 -9.96
C ILE A 146 11.37 14.37 -10.87
N LEU A 147 10.26 15.08 -11.03
CA LEU A 147 10.17 16.29 -11.85
C LEU A 147 10.67 17.55 -11.12
N GLY A 148 11.20 17.42 -9.90
CA GLY A 148 11.72 18.53 -9.09
C GLY A 148 10.63 19.43 -8.50
N ILE A 149 9.40 18.95 -8.42
CA ILE A 149 8.30 19.64 -7.73
C ILE A 149 8.39 19.30 -6.24
N PRO A 150 8.50 20.30 -5.35
CA PRO A 150 8.50 20.04 -3.91
C PRO A 150 7.23 19.35 -3.47
N THR A 151 7.36 18.17 -2.89
CA THR A 151 6.25 17.38 -2.37
C THR A 151 6.73 16.53 -1.20
N ALA A 152 5.84 16.19 -0.27
CA ALA A 152 6.15 15.28 0.81
C ALA A 152 6.45 13.87 0.27
N ILE A 153 7.46 13.22 0.84
CA ILE A 153 7.83 11.86 0.48
C ILE A 153 6.88 10.89 1.18
N SER A 154 6.27 9.98 0.41
CA SER A 154 5.47 8.89 0.97
C SER A 154 6.34 7.67 1.22
N TYR A 155 6.42 7.25 2.48
CA TYR A 155 7.26 6.11 2.89
C TYR A 155 6.53 4.79 2.86
N ASP A 156 5.27 4.74 3.35
CA ASP A 156 4.60 3.49 3.64
C ASP A 156 3.07 3.60 3.46
N VAL A 157 2.43 2.45 3.30
CA VAL A 157 0.97 2.31 3.42
C VAL A 157 0.71 1.49 4.67
N VAL A 158 -0.21 1.95 5.50
CA VAL A 158 -0.47 1.36 6.81
C VAL A 158 -1.96 1.12 7.02
N LYS A 159 -2.28 0.21 7.92
CA LYS A 159 -3.65 0.01 8.41
C LYS A 159 -3.86 0.84 9.67
N VAL A 160 -4.97 1.59 9.72
CA VAL A 160 -5.34 2.43 10.86
C VAL A 160 -6.78 2.09 11.25
N GLY A 161 -6.94 1.24 12.28
CA GLY A 161 -8.24 0.67 12.61
C GLY A 161 -8.83 -0.12 11.44
N ASN A 162 -10.01 0.28 10.98
CA ASN A 162 -10.69 -0.33 9.82
C ASN A 162 -10.40 0.37 8.48
N SER A 163 -9.55 1.41 8.50
CA SER A 163 -9.19 2.20 7.31
C SER A 163 -7.73 2.00 6.95
N TYR A 164 -7.32 2.57 5.83
CA TYR A 164 -5.92 2.63 5.39
C TYR A 164 -5.39 4.05 5.46
N GLY A 165 -4.08 4.18 5.63
CA GLY A 165 -3.39 5.45 5.63
C GLY A 165 -2.08 5.38 4.84
N ALA A 166 -1.61 6.54 4.40
CA ALA A 166 -0.27 6.70 3.86
C ALA A 166 0.59 7.51 4.83
N VAL A 167 1.80 7.01 5.08
CA VAL A 167 2.79 7.70 5.92
C VAL A 167 3.63 8.63 5.04
N PHE A 168 3.73 9.87 5.45
CA PHE A 168 4.53 10.90 4.78
C PHE A 168 5.51 11.53 5.76
N GLU A 169 6.54 12.19 5.21
CA GLU A 169 7.38 13.09 6.00
C GLU A 169 6.56 14.27 6.55
N LEU A 170 6.85 14.66 7.77
CA LEU A 170 6.30 15.88 8.37
C LEU A 170 7.07 17.08 7.81
N LEU A 171 6.41 17.86 6.95
CA LEU A 171 6.98 19.10 6.45
C LEU A 171 6.83 20.23 7.50
N ASN A 172 7.93 20.85 7.89
CA ASN A 172 7.89 22.07 8.68
C ASN A 172 7.48 23.25 7.76
N ALA A 173 6.19 23.33 7.46
CA ALA A 173 5.62 24.28 6.51
C ALA A 173 4.31 24.86 7.03
N ARG A 174 3.98 26.07 6.55
CA ARG A 174 2.67 26.67 6.74
C ARG A 174 1.92 26.72 5.41
N SER A 175 0.66 26.31 5.43
CA SER A 175 -0.18 26.42 4.23
C SER A 175 -0.39 27.90 3.84
N PHE A 176 -0.59 28.17 2.56
CA PHE A 176 -0.96 29.53 2.12
C PHE A 176 -2.23 30.02 2.81
N THR A 177 -3.22 29.17 3.05
CA THR A 177 -4.43 29.53 3.80
C THR A 177 -4.06 30.02 5.19
N LYS A 178 -3.21 29.31 5.93
CA LYS A 178 -2.78 29.71 7.27
C LYS A 178 -1.99 31.01 7.25
N ILE A 179 -1.08 31.17 6.27
CA ILE A 179 -0.32 32.42 6.10
C ILE A 179 -1.27 33.61 5.85
N LEU A 180 -2.25 33.46 4.94
CA LEU A 180 -3.17 34.52 4.61
C LEU A 180 -4.16 34.85 5.74
N THR A 181 -4.51 33.87 6.56
CA THR A 181 -5.34 34.10 7.75
C THR A 181 -4.60 34.90 8.80
N ASP A 182 -3.32 34.56 9.06
CA ASP A 182 -2.53 35.19 10.11
C ASP A 182 -1.89 36.51 9.63
N GLU A 183 -1.57 36.61 8.34
CA GLU A 183 -0.81 37.71 7.72
C GLU A 183 -1.43 38.09 6.36
N PRO A 184 -2.64 38.73 6.32
CA PRO A 184 -3.34 39.03 5.06
C PRO A 184 -2.53 39.90 4.09
N GLN A 185 -1.61 40.70 4.59
CA GLN A 185 -0.70 41.57 3.80
C GLN A 185 0.27 40.77 2.91
N LYS A 186 0.41 39.45 3.13
CA LYS A 186 1.26 38.57 2.32
C LYS A 186 0.56 37.99 1.08
N LEU A 187 -0.63 38.48 0.72
CA LEU A 187 -1.38 37.98 -0.43
C LEU A 187 -0.55 37.99 -1.71
N ASP A 188 0.09 39.12 -2.05
CA ASP A 188 0.88 39.22 -3.27
C ASP A 188 2.07 38.27 -3.28
N TRP A 189 2.72 38.10 -2.16
CA TRP A 189 3.81 37.14 -2.02
C TRP A 189 3.30 35.69 -2.20
N CYS A 190 2.19 35.32 -1.56
CA CYS A 190 1.58 33.99 -1.74
C CYS A 190 1.22 33.70 -3.18
N VAL A 191 0.64 34.70 -3.88
CA VAL A 191 0.31 34.57 -5.31
C VAL A 191 1.56 34.36 -6.16
N GLN A 192 2.63 35.12 -5.91
CA GLN A 192 3.89 34.96 -6.63
C GLN A 192 4.52 33.59 -6.44
N GLU A 193 4.56 33.08 -5.19
CA GLU A 193 5.10 31.76 -4.89
C GLU A 193 4.23 30.66 -5.53
N PHE A 194 2.91 30.79 -5.47
CA PHE A 194 2.00 29.84 -6.11
C PHE A 194 2.20 29.81 -7.64
N VAL A 195 2.34 30.98 -8.28
CA VAL A 195 2.64 31.05 -9.72
C VAL A 195 4.00 30.43 -10.05
N LYS A 196 5.02 30.61 -9.21
CA LYS A 196 6.32 29.94 -9.40
C LYS A 196 6.19 28.42 -9.35
N LEU A 197 5.41 27.86 -8.41
CA LEU A 197 5.14 26.44 -8.33
C LEU A 197 4.40 25.92 -9.57
N LEU A 198 3.39 26.65 -10.04
CA LEU A 198 2.66 26.27 -11.25
C LEU A 198 3.54 26.26 -12.50
N LYS A 199 4.48 27.20 -12.62
CA LYS A 199 5.43 27.25 -13.74
C LYS A 199 6.43 26.08 -13.75
N LYS A 200 6.72 25.49 -12.60
CA LYS A 200 7.55 24.27 -12.52
C LYS A 200 6.81 23.02 -12.98
N ASN A 201 5.49 23.07 -13.15
CA ASN A 201 4.70 21.92 -13.56
C ASN A 201 4.89 21.65 -15.07
N PRO A 202 5.40 20.47 -15.48
CA PRO A 202 5.77 20.17 -16.87
C PRO A 202 4.60 20.15 -17.85
N ARG A 203 3.34 20.13 -17.40
CA ARG A 203 2.17 20.20 -18.27
C ARG A 203 2.04 21.53 -18.99
N HIS A 204 2.65 22.61 -18.48
CA HIS A 204 2.60 23.94 -19.12
C HIS A 204 3.66 24.13 -20.23
N SER A 205 4.67 23.28 -20.32
CA SER A 205 5.73 23.39 -21.32
C SER A 205 5.41 22.70 -22.67
N ARG A 206 4.33 21.92 -22.75
CA ARG A 206 3.95 21.16 -23.97
C ARG A 206 2.96 21.86 -24.91
N SER A 207 2.50 23.06 -24.60
CA SER A 207 1.50 23.76 -25.45
C SER A 207 2.11 24.78 -26.45
N ARG A 208 3.42 24.73 -26.70
CA ARG A 208 4.07 25.53 -27.73
C ARG A 208 5.11 24.73 -28.49
N ARG A 209 4.63 23.83 -29.34
CA ARG A 209 5.34 23.42 -30.57
C ARG A 209 4.31 22.96 -31.58
#